data_9d053fcef9bf5c383819e7725737407e
#
_entry.id   9d053fcef9bf5c383819e7725737407e
#
_cell.length_a   1.000
_cell.length_b   1.000
_cell.length_c   1.000
_cell.angle_alpha   90.00
_cell.angle_beta   90.00
_cell.angle_gamma   90.00
#
_symmetry.space_group_name_H-M   'P 1'
#
loop_
_entity.id
_entity.type
_entity.pdbx_description
1 polymer ?
#
loop_
_entity_poly.entity_id
_entity_poly.type
_entity_poly.pdbx_seq_one_letter_code
_entity_poly.pdbx_strand_id
1 'polypeptide(L)'
;RFGADGIDTFMLTPDKDYGQLIGPNVFMYRPRHGGGYEILGEKEVGEKYGIPTPAQVIDLLALMGDSADNFPGCPGVGEKTAAKLINQFGSIDNMLQHTDEIKGKLREKVENAVEDIKMSKFLATIRTDVPMQLDLDELKVEQPDETKLRAIFEELEFKTLINKFLNKSEVKPKTDNNQLDLFAENTTNESDEPKNAKFESIKTTQHE
;
A
#
# COMPACT_ATOMS: atom_id res chain seq x y z
N ARG A 1 -15.18 1.08 -6.64
CA ARG A 1 -16.63 0.92 -6.40
C ARG A 1 -16.97 1.18 -4.94
N PHE A 2 -16.56 0.33 -4.00
CA PHE A 2 -17.01 0.40 -2.60
C PHE A 2 -16.65 1.72 -1.90
N GLY A 3 -15.47 2.28 -2.16
CA GLY A 3 -15.11 3.59 -1.61
C GLY A 3 -16.03 4.72 -2.10
N ALA A 4 -16.47 4.67 -3.36
CA ALA A 4 -17.44 5.61 -3.90
C ALA A 4 -18.85 5.45 -3.27
N ASP A 5 -19.16 4.25 -2.78
CA ASP A 5 -20.40 3.95 -2.05
C ASP A 5 -20.28 4.31 -0.53
N GLY A 6 -19.18 4.96 -0.12
CA GLY A 6 -18.95 5.39 1.27
C GLY A 6 -18.44 4.29 2.20
N ILE A 7 -17.96 3.17 1.64
CA ILE A 7 -17.43 2.05 2.41
C ILE A 7 -15.91 2.17 2.51
N ASP A 8 -15.36 2.20 3.72
CA ASP A 8 -13.92 2.20 3.94
C ASP A 8 -13.29 0.94 3.35
N THR A 9 -12.45 1.14 2.37
CA THR A 9 -11.79 0.09 1.60
C THR A 9 -10.28 0.14 1.81
N PHE A 10 -9.70 -0.94 2.32
CA PHE A 10 -8.26 -1.02 2.58
C PHE A 10 -7.58 -1.98 1.61
N MET A 11 -6.62 -1.46 0.85
CA MET A 11 -5.77 -2.26 -0.04
C MET A 11 -4.54 -2.74 0.75
N LEU A 12 -4.50 -4.02 1.10
CA LEU A 12 -3.37 -4.62 1.82
C LEU A 12 -2.25 -4.97 0.83
N THR A 13 -1.31 -4.05 0.63
CA THR A 13 -0.22 -4.23 -0.34
C THR A 13 0.99 -3.36 0.01
N PRO A 14 2.24 -3.82 -0.23
CA PRO A 14 3.45 -2.99 -0.19
C PRO A 14 3.69 -2.23 -1.50
N ASP A 15 2.97 -2.56 -2.57
CA ASP A 15 3.18 -2.05 -3.90
C ASP A 15 2.77 -0.57 -4.02
N LYS A 16 3.73 0.27 -4.36
CA LYS A 16 3.57 1.73 -4.48
C LYS A 16 2.59 2.15 -5.55
N ASP A 17 2.38 1.33 -6.58
CA ASP A 17 1.54 1.65 -7.72
C ASP A 17 0.07 1.78 -7.32
N TYR A 18 -0.35 1.06 -6.30
CA TYR A 18 -1.68 1.20 -5.70
C TYR A 18 -1.92 2.56 -5.02
N GLY A 19 -0.88 3.35 -4.81
CA GLY A 19 -1.01 4.72 -4.33
C GLY A 19 -1.92 5.59 -5.22
N GLN A 20 -1.98 5.32 -6.52
CA GLN A 20 -2.85 6.02 -7.48
C GLN A 20 -4.34 5.79 -7.26
N LEU A 21 -4.73 4.72 -6.53
CA LEU A 21 -6.11 4.34 -6.28
C LEU A 21 -6.65 4.89 -4.95
N ILE A 22 -5.81 5.56 -4.15
CA ILE A 22 -6.20 6.16 -2.88
C ILE A 22 -7.10 7.37 -3.17
N GLY A 23 -8.17 7.47 -2.38
CA GLY A 23 -9.16 8.53 -2.50
C GLY A 23 -10.12 8.50 -1.31
N PRO A 24 -11.25 9.19 -1.37
CA PRO A 24 -12.25 9.15 -0.32
C PRO A 24 -12.66 7.70 -0.01
N ASN A 25 -12.56 7.30 1.27
CA ASN A 25 -12.84 5.94 1.76
C ASN A 25 -11.99 4.82 1.11
N VAL A 26 -10.89 5.14 0.43
CA VAL A 26 -9.95 4.15 -0.12
C VAL A 26 -8.57 4.40 0.44
N PHE A 27 -8.04 3.44 1.16
CA PHE A 27 -6.77 3.53 1.88
C PHE A 27 -5.85 2.40 1.49
N MET A 28 -4.54 2.63 1.60
CA MET A 28 -3.53 1.59 1.47
C MET A 28 -3.07 1.16 2.86
N TYR A 29 -3.19 -0.14 3.15
CA TYR A 29 -2.68 -0.77 4.37
C TYR A 29 -1.35 -1.43 4.06
N ARG A 30 -0.26 -0.74 4.37
CA ARG A 30 1.07 -1.10 3.90
C ARG A 30 1.92 -1.72 5.01
N PRO A 31 2.50 -2.92 4.80
CA PRO A 31 3.48 -3.49 5.73
C PRO A 31 4.73 -2.60 5.83
N ARG A 32 5.24 -2.41 7.05
CA ARG A 32 6.50 -1.70 7.29
C ARG A 32 7.67 -2.67 7.34
N HIS A 33 8.82 -2.21 6.87
CA HIS A 33 10.07 -2.93 7.07
C HIS A 33 10.41 -2.90 8.57
N GLY A 34 10.65 -4.07 9.17
CA GLY A 34 10.85 -4.19 10.63
C GLY A 34 9.60 -4.51 11.44
N GLY A 35 8.46 -4.70 10.79
CA GLY A 35 7.19 -5.09 11.39
C GLY A 35 6.19 -3.95 11.55
N GLY A 36 4.93 -4.33 11.79
CA GLY A 36 3.81 -3.40 11.83
C GLY A 36 3.34 -2.95 10.45
N TYR A 37 2.41 -2.00 10.45
CA TYR A 37 1.74 -1.49 9.25
C TYR A 37 1.59 0.01 9.34
N GLU A 38 1.40 0.65 8.19
CA GLU A 38 0.98 2.04 8.08
C GLU A 38 -0.26 2.14 7.20
N ILE A 39 -1.14 3.08 7.52
CA ILE A 39 -2.31 3.38 6.70
C ILE A 39 -1.98 4.68 5.94
N LEU A 40 -2.09 4.62 4.62
CA LEU A 40 -1.87 5.76 3.75
C LEU A 40 -3.21 6.19 3.15
N GLY A 41 -3.63 7.39 3.45
CA GLY A 41 -4.70 8.11 2.79
C GLY A 41 -4.16 9.15 1.82
N GLU A 42 -5.02 10.04 1.32
CA GLU A 42 -4.65 11.08 0.35
C GLU A 42 -3.54 11.99 0.88
N LYS A 43 -3.64 12.39 2.15
CA LYS A 43 -2.66 13.26 2.80
C LYS A 43 -1.29 12.59 2.91
N GLU A 44 -1.26 11.37 3.41
CA GLU A 44 -0.01 10.63 3.62
C GLU A 44 0.72 10.34 2.31
N VAL A 45 -0.02 10.05 1.23
CA VAL A 45 0.55 9.88 -0.12
C VAL A 45 1.10 11.20 -0.63
N GLY A 46 0.35 12.28 -0.49
CA GLY A 46 0.79 13.62 -0.87
C GLY A 46 2.09 14.03 -0.17
N GLU A 47 2.15 13.86 1.15
CA GLU A 47 3.34 14.16 1.96
C GLU A 47 4.52 13.25 1.60
N LYS A 48 4.28 11.97 1.39
CA LYS A 48 5.31 10.97 1.09
C LYS A 48 6.02 11.23 -0.23
N TYR A 49 5.27 11.52 -1.26
CA TYR A 49 5.81 11.69 -2.62
C TYR A 49 5.98 13.15 -3.03
N GLY A 50 5.55 14.10 -2.20
CA GLY A 50 5.61 15.52 -2.50
C GLY A 50 4.75 15.93 -3.70
N ILE A 51 3.58 15.30 -3.86
CA ILE A 51 2.62 15.53 -4.95
C ILE A 51 1.26 16.00 -4.41
N PRO A 52 0.51 16.82 -5.16
CA PRO A 52 -0.77 17.36 -4.69
C PRO A 52 -1.88 16.32 -4.46
N THR A 53 -1.95 15.29 -5.28
CA THR A 53 -3.01 14.29 -5.25
C THR A 53 -2.52 12.87 -5.51
N PRO A 54 -3.16 11.83 -4.95
CA PRO A 54 -2.82 10.43 -5.20
C PRO A 54 -2.85 10.03 -6.68
N ALA A 55 -3.78 10.58 -7.47
CA ALA A 55 -3.87 10.29 -8.90
C ALA A 55 -2.56 10.62 -9.65
N GLN A 56 -1.77 11.58 -9.15
CA GLN A 56 -0.49 11.96 -9.73
C GLN A 56 0.65 10.95 -9.46
N VAL A 57 0.39 9.90 -8.67
CA VAL A 57 1.33 8.76 -8.57
C VAL A 57 1.59 8.16 -9.95
N ILE A 58 0.60 8.13 -10.83
CA ILE A 58 0.75 7.69 -12.23
C ILE A 58 1.83 8.52 -12.94
N ASP A 59 1.73 9.84 -12.87
CA ASP A 59 2.67 10.74 -13.51
C ASP A 59 4.07 10.67 -12.86
N LEU A 60 4.12 10.46 -11.54
CA LEU A 60 5.37 10.26 -10.81
C LEU A 60 6.11 9.01 -11.32
N LEU A 61 5.42 7.88 -11.38
CA LEU A 61 5.95 6.60 -11.86
C LEU A 61 6.35 6.69 -13.34
N ALA A 62 5.52 7.31 -14.15
CA ALA A 62 5.80 7.49 -15.57
C ALA A 62 7.05 8.32 -15.85
N LEU A 63 7.38 9.31 -15.01
CA LEU A 63 8.61 10.09 -15.12
C LEU A 63 9.82 9.36 -14.57
N MET A 64 9.66 8.66 -13.43
CA MET A 64 10.77 7.94 -12.80
C MET A 64 11.14 6.67 -13.56
N GLY A 65 10.19 6.02 -14.19
CA GLY A 65 10.28 4.64 -14.60
C GLY A 65 10.21 3.67 -13.43
N ASP A 66 10.12 2.40 -13.75
CA ASP A 66 10.19 1.32 -12.76
C ASP A 66 10.96 0.13 -13.32
N SER A 67 12.06 -0.21 -12.67
CA SER A 67 12.90 -1.35 -13.08
C SER A 67 12.28 -2.69 -12.71
N ALA A 68 11.41 -2.75 -11.69
CA ALA A 68 10.73 -3.97 -11.31
C ALA A 68 9.69 -4.37 -12.36
N ASP A 69 8.94 -3.38 -12.88
CA ASP A 69 7.92 -3.56 -13.91
C ASP A 69 8.43 -3.30 -15.33
N ASN A 70 9.73 -3.00 -15.45
CA ASN A 70 10.46 -2.85 -16.71
C ASN A 70 9.88 -1.78 -17.64
N PHE A 71 9.52 -0.61 -17.13
CA PHE A 71 9.20 0.53 -17.96
C PHE A 71 10.21 1.70 -17.77
N PRO A 72 10.57 2.41 -18.86
CA PRO A 72 11.80 3.21 -18.90
C PRO A 72 11.73 4.54 -18.13
N GLY A 73 10.59 5.21 -18.13
CA GLY A 73 10.49 6.58 -17.64
C GLY A 73 11.32 7.59 -18.43
N CYS A 74 11.70 8.68 -17.78
CA CYS A 74 12.60 9.69 -18.32
C CYS A 74 14.01 9.48 -17.78
N PRO A 75 15.03 9.16 -18.60
CA PRO A 75 16.38 8.84 -18.14
C PRO A 75 17.00 9.93 -17.26
N GLY A 76 17.34 9.57 -16.02
CA GLY A 76 17.97 10.45 -15.02
C GLY A 76 16.98 11.42 -14.35
N VAL A 77 15.68 11.14 -14.43
CA VAL A 77 14.65 11.77 -13.61
C VAL A 77 14.30 10.80 -12.46
N GLY A 78 14.63 11.18 -11.23
CA GLY A 78 14.24 10.45 -10.03
C GLY A 78 13.05 11.12 -9.33
N GLU A 79 12.59 10.52 -8.23
CA GLU A 79 11.40 10.92 -7.49
C GLU A 79 11.31 12.43 -7.22
N LYS A 80 12.37 13.03 -6.65
CA LYS A 80 12.37 14.47 -6.33
C LYS A 80 12.22 15.37 -7.55
N THR A 81 12.82 14.98 -8.69
CA THR A 81 12.72 15.76 -9.93
C THR A 81 11.34 15.57 -10.55
N ALA A 82 10.82 14.35 -10.55
CA ALA A 82 9.48 14.04 -11.01
C ALA A 82 8.42 14.81 -10.21
N ALA A 83 8.47 14.74 -8.87
CA ALA A 83 7.58 15.49 -8.01
C ALA A 83 7.61 17.01 -8.27
N LYS A 84 8.83 17.57 -8.50
CA LYS A 84 8.98 18.99 -8.85
C LYS A 84 8.29 19.34 -10.18
N LEU A 85 8.45 18.50 -11.20
CA LEU A 85 7.79 18.70 -12.50
C LEU A 85 6.27 18.60 -12.37
N ILE A 86 5.77 17.63 -11.61
CA ILE A 86 4.34 17.46 -11.36
C ILE A 86 3.77 18.68 -10.61
N ASN A 87 4.47 19.18 -9.60
CA ASN A 87 4.04 20.39 -8.88
C ASN A 87 4.03 21.64 -9.77
N GLN A 88 4.95 21.73 -10.73
CA GLN A 88 5.03 22.87 -11.65
C GLN A 88 3.95 22.80 -12.74
N PHE A 89 3.72 21.64 -13.33
CA PHE A 89 2.89 21.48 -14.52
C PHE A 89 1.53 20.81 -14.24
N GLY A 90 1.33 20.25 -13.06
CA GLY A 90 0.12 19.53 -12.67
C GLY A 90 0.01 18.10 -13.25
N SER A 91 0.42 17.90 -14.50
CA SER A 91 0.40 16.60 -15.17
C SER A 91 1.49 16.46 -16.22
N ILE A 92 1.81 15.22 -16.59
CA ILE A 92 2.73 14.94 -17.73
C ILE A 92 2.18 15.51 -19.03
N ASP A 93 0.89 15.39 -19.29
CA ASP A 93 0.32 15.86 -20.54
C ASP A 93 0.50 17.37 -20.72
N ASN A 94 0.29 18.14 -19.64
CA ASN A 94 0.54 19.57 -19.64
C ASN A 94 2.04 19.89 -19.74
N MET A 95 2.89 19.15 -19.03
CA MET A 95 4.35 19.30 -19.08
C MET A 95 4.89 19.11 -20.50
N LEU A 96 4.42 18.09 -21.21
CA LEU A 96 4.85 17.81 -22.59
C LEU A 96 4.41 18.85 -23.60
N GLN A 97 3.36 19.63 -23.30
CA GLN A 97 2.93 20.77 -24.12
C GLN A 97 3.72 22.05 -23.84
N HIS A 98 4.43 22.12 -22.70
CA HIS A 98 5.14 23.30 -22.23
C HIS A 98 6.62 22.97 -21.90
N THR A 99 7.25 22.15 -22.72
CA THR A 99 8.68 21.77 -22.50
C THR A 99 9.63 22.94 -22.55
N ASP A 100 9.26 24.04 -23.24
CA ASP A 100 9.99 25.30 -23.30
C ASP A 100 10.15 25.98 -21.93
N GLU A 101 9.28 25.71 -20.98
CA GLU A 101 9.38 26.19 -19.58
C GLU A 101 10.37 25.38 -18.76
N ILE A 102 10.77 24.19 -19.20
CA ILE A 102 11.76 23.35 -18.53
C ILE A 102 13.17 23.88 -18.85
N LYS A 103 13.99 24.10 -17.82
CA LYS A 103 15.30 24.70 -17.98
C LYS A 103 16.44 23.68 -18.15
N GLY A 104 17.40 24.04 -18.99
CA GLY A 104 18.69 23.35 -19.10
C GLY A 104 18.59 21.93 -19.64
N LYS A 105 19.51 21.07 -19.24
CA LYS A 105 19.62 19.67 -19.71
C LYS A 105 18.39 18.80 -19.41
N LEU A 106 17.56 19.22 -18.45
CA LEU A 106 16.33 18.49 -18.12
C LEU A 106 15.31 18.58 -19.26
N ARG A 107 15.23 19.74 -19.93
CA ARG A 107 14.39 19.91 -21.14
C ARG A 107 14.78 18.91 -22.22
N GLU A 108 16.05 18.86 -22.58
CA GLU A 108 16.55 17.93 -23.62
C GLU A 108 16.21 16.47 -23.28
N LYS A 109 16.37 16.09 -21.99
CA LYS A 109 16.01 14.73 -21.52
C LYS A 109 14.53 14.43 -21.69
N VAL A 110 13.66 15.35 -21.30
CA VAL A 110 12.22 15.19 -21.43
C VAL A 110 11.80 15.13 -22.90
N GLU A 111 12.32 16.03 -23.73
CA GLU A 111 12.01 16.07 -25.17
C GLU A 111 12.48 14.81 -25.90
N ASN A 112 13.64 14.23 -25.52
CA ASN A 112 14.14 12.98 -26.08
C ASN A 112 13.42 11.73 -25.58
N ALA A 113 12.72 11.80 -24.43
CA ALA A 113 12.08 10.67 -23.79
C ALA A 113 10.54 10.70 -23.90
N VAL A 114 9.97 11.52 -24.78
CA VAL A 114 8.50 11.71 -24.88
C VAL A 114 7.74 10.41 -25.04
N GLU A 115 8.19 9.54 -25.94
CA GLU A 115 7.52 8.26 -26.19
C GLU A 115 7.71 7.27 -25.03
N ASP A 116 8.89 7.26 -24.41
CA ASP A 116 9.17 6.44 -23.22
C ASP A 116 8.30 6.88 -22.03
N ILE A 117 8.13 8.19 -21.83
CA ILE A 117 7.26 8.76 -20.79
C ILE A 117 5.79 8.38 -21.04
N LYS A 118 5.31 8.50 -22.27
CA LYS A 118 3.93 8.12 -22.61
C LYS A 118 3.70 6.63 -22.45
N MET A 119 4.64 5.80 -22.88
CA MET A 119 4.61 4.35 -22.69
C MET A 119 4.57 4.01 -21.19
N SER A 120 5.46 4.61 -20.41
CA SER A 120 5.52 4.40 -18.96
C SER A 120 4.23 4.85 -18.27
N LYS A 121 3.62 5.96 -18.69
CA LYS A 121 2.31 6.40 -18.17
C LYS A 121 1.22 5.38 -18.47
N PHE A 122 1.18 4.84 -19.67
CA PHE A 122 0.23 3.80 -20.04
C PHE A 122 0.41 2.54 -19.19
N LEU A 123 1.65 2.08 -19.01
CA LEU A 123 1.97 0.88 -18.24
C LEU A 123 1.74 1.06 -16.73
N ALA A 124 2.08 2.23 -16.18
CA ALA A 124 1.86 2.55 -14.76
C ALA A 124 0.38 2.71 -14.40
N THR A 125 -0.51 2.95 -15.38
CA THR A 125 -1.92 3.20 -15.11
C THR A 125 -2.67 1.89 -14.83
N ILE A 126 -3.16 1.73 -13.61
CA ILE A 126 -3.96 0.57 -13.21
C ILE A 126 -5.35 0.65 -13.88
N ARG A 127 -5.76 -0.46 -14.51
CA ARG A 127 -7.08 -0.56 -15.13
C ARG A 127 -8.14 -0.79 -14.05
N THR A 128 -9.06 0.14 -13.90
CA THR A 128 -10.16 0.11 -12.92
C THR A 128 -11.52 -0.25 -13.52
N ASP A 129 -11.56 -0.44 -14.83
CA ASP A 129 -12.76 -0.73 -15.63
C ASP A 129 -12.94 -2.22 -15.95
N VAL A 130 -12.24 -3.10 -15.23
CA VAL A 130 -12.37 -4.56 -15.39
C VAL A 130 -13.80 -4.98 -15.04
N PRO A 131 -14.52 -5.65 -15.94
CA PRO A 131 -15.88 -6.09 -15.67
C PRO A 131 -15.87 -7.18 -14.60
N MET A 132 -16.47 -6.90 -13.45
CA MET A 132 -16.62 -7.85 -12.35
C MET A 132 -17.94 -7.62 -11.62
N GLN A 133 -18.57 -8.70 -11.18
CA GLN A 133 -19.71 -8.65 -10.29
C GLN A 133 -19.23 -9.01 -8.89
N LEU A 134 -19.46 -8.10 -7.94
CA LEU A 134 -19.16 -8.31 -6.53
C LEU A 134 -20.40 -7.93 -5.73
N ASP A 135 -20.85 -8.85 -4.89
CA ASP A 135 -21.88 -8.61 -3.88
C ASP A 135 -21.21 -8.45 -2.50
N LEU A 136 -21.60 -7.40 -1.76
CA LEU A 136 -21.09 -7.17 -0.41
C LEU A 136 -21.46 -8.30 0.55
N ASP A 137 -22.61 -8.94 0.34
CA ASP A 137 -23.03 -10.05 1.17
C ASP A 137 -22.14 -11.29 0.98
N GLU A 138 -21.59 -11.47 -0.21
CA GLU A 138 -20.62 -12.54 -0.50
C GLU A 138 -19.22 -12.26 0.05
N LEU A 139 -18.92 -11.00 0.42
CA LEU A 139 -17.63 -10.60 0.98
C LEU A 139 -17.58 -10.65 2.51
N LYS A 140 -18.64 -11.14 3.17
CA LYS A 140 -18.65 -11.32 4.63
C LYS A 140 -17.61 -12.35 5.04
N VAL A 141 -16.85 -12.03 6.08
CA VAL A 141 -15.89 -12.96 6.66
C VAL A 141 -16.64 -14.09 7.36
N GLU A 142 -16.50 -15.29 6.86
CA GLU A 142 -17.01 -16.50 7.50
C GLU A 142 -15.96 -17.14 8.41
N GLN A 143 -16.44 -17.95 9.38
CA GLN A 143 -15.53 -18.73 10.20
C GLN A 143 -14.89 -19.83 9.34
N PRO A 144 -13.58 -20.06 9.46
CA PRO A 144 -12.92 -21.11 8.69
C PRO A 144 -13.42 -22.50 9.09
N ASP A 145 -13.52 -23.40 8.12
CA ASP A 145 -13.71 -24.83 8.38
C ASP A 145 -12.44 -25.39 9.02
N GLU A 146 -12.45 -25.51 10.35
CA GLU A 146 -11.28 -25.94 11.12
C GLU A 146 -10.78 -27.32 10.72
N THR A 147 -11.67 -28.22 10.28
CA THR A 147 -11.29 -29.58 9.86
C THR A 147 -10.50 -29.56 8.58
N LYS A 148 -10.98 -28.81 7.58
CA LYS A 148 -10.28 -28.66 6.29
C LYS A 148 -8.98 -27.89 6.47
N LEU A 149 -9.01 -26.83 7.28
CA LEU A 149 -7.83 -26.01 7.55
C LEU A 149 -6.74 -26.81 8.25
N ARG A 150 -7.11 -27.65 9.21
CA ARG A 150 -6.19 -28.56 9.90
C ARG A 150 -5.55 -29.55 8.93
N ALA A 151 -6.37 -30.20 8.10
CA ALA A 151 -5.87 -31.16 7.11
C ALA A 151 -4.83 -30.52 6.16
N ILE A 152 -5.09 -29.32 5.67
CA ILE A 152 -4.17 -28.58 4.81
C ILE A 152 -2.88 -28.20 5.55
N PHE A 153 -2.99 -27.71 6.79
CA PHE A 153 -1.82 -27.34 7.56
C PHE A 153 -0.95 -28.54 7.97
N GLU A 154 -1.55 -29.70 8.21
CA GLU A 154 -0.84 -30.95 8.47
C GLU A 154 -0.14 -31.47 7.21
N GLU A 155 -0.80 -31.47 6.05
CA GLU A 155 -0.21 -31.83 4.77
C GLU A 155 1.00 -30.94 4.41
N LEU A 156 0.89 -29.63 4.67
CA LEU A 156 1.96 -28.66 4.40
C LEU A 156 2.97 -28.53 5.56
N GLU A 157 2.85 -29.31 6.61
CA GLU A 157 3.71 -29.29 7.81
C GLU A 157 3.77 -27.93 8.53
N PHE A 158 2.69 -27.12 8.47
CA PHE A 158 2.59 -25.79 9.06
C PHE A 158 2.23 -25.81 10.56
N LYS A 159 3.08 -26.46 11.37
CA LYS A 159 2.86 -26.65 12.82
C LYS A 159 2.59 -25.36 13.59
N THR A 160 3.31 -24.29 13.25
CA THR A 160 3.12 -22.97 13.90
C THR A 160 1.74 -22.38 13.61
N LEU A 161 1.22 -22.57 12.39
CA LEU A 161 -0.11 -22.06 12.00
C LEU A 161 -1.21 -22.86 12.70
N ILE A 162 -1.06 -24.19 12.82
CA ILE A 162 -1.97 -25.04 13.60
C ILE A 162 -2.10 -24.49 15.03
N ASN A 163 -0.98 -24.26 15.69
CA ASN A 163 -0.97 -23.75 17.06
C ASN A 163 -1.60 -22.34 17.17
N LYS A 164 -1.34 -21.47 16.19
CA LYS A 164 -1.83 -20.08 16.20
C LYS A 164 -3.33 -19.97 15.90
N PHE A 165 -3.84 -20.76 14.97
CA PHE A 165 -5.21 -20.61 14.47
C PHE A 165 -6.19 -21.65 14.98
N LEU A 166 -5.74 -22.89 15.24
CA LEU A 166 -6.60 -24.01 15.57
C LEU A 166 -6.46 -24.47 17.03
N ASN A 167 -5.29 -24.31 17.64
CA ASN A 167 -5.08 -24.61 19.05
C ASN A 167 -5.14 -23.32 19.88
N LYS A 168 -6.27 -22.60 19.86
CA LYS A 168 -6.53 -21.52 20.81
C LYS A 168 -6.72 -22.12 22.21
N SER A 169 -5.62 -22.53 22.83
CA SER A 169 -5.60 -22.73 24.27
C SER A 169 -5.96 -21.37 24.90
N GLU A 170 -6.99 -21.35 25.76
CA GLU A 170 -7.27 -20.21 26.59
C GLU A 170 -5.98 -19.67 27.17
N VAL A 171 -5.65 -18.42 26.88
CA VAL A 171 -4.50 -17.74 27.52
C VAL A 171 -4.87 -17.63 28.99
N LYS A 172 -4.47 -18.64 29.78
CA LYS A 172 -4.44 -18.49 31.23
C LYS A 172 -3.46 -17.36 31.53
N PRO A 173 -3.81 -16.40 32.38
CA PRO A 173 -2.87 -15.36 32.81
C PRO A 173 -1.63 -16.08 33.39
N LYS A 174 -0.46 -15.71 32.89
CA LYS A 174 0.81 -16.20 33.45
C LYS A 174 0.89 -15.70 34.88
N THR A 175 0.65 -16.59 35.83
CA THR A 175 1.11 -16.41 37.20
C THR A 175 2.64 -16.57 37.17
N ASP A 176 3.30 -15.54 37.65
CA ASP A 176 4.74 -15.53 37.89
C ASP A 176 5.17 -16.78 38.67
N ASN A 177 5.99 -17.62 38.06
CA ASN A 177 6.85 -18.53 38.76
C ASN A 177 8.23 -18.50 38.11
N ASN A 178 9.17 -17.91 38.86
CA ASN A 178 10.59 -17.92 38.64
C ASN A 178 11.09 -19.30 38.23
N GLN A 179 11.48 -19.44 36.95
CA GLN A 179 12.47 -20.42 36.56
C GLN A 179 13.46 -19.74 35.59
N LEU A 180 14.70 -19.69 36.06
CA LEU A 180 15.87 -19.13 35.36
C LEU A 180 16.01 -19.78 33.98
N ASP A 181 15.80 -19.03 32.95
CA ASP A 181 16.10 -19.44 31.57
C ASP A 181 17.56 -19.06 31.28
N LEU A 182 18.43 -20.09 31.14
CA LEU A 182 19.88 -19.94 31.11
C LEU A 182 20.43 -19.52 29.73
N PHE A 183 19.57 -19.12 28.77
CA PHE A 183 19.96 -18.74 27.41
C PHE A 183 19.27 -17.48 26.91
N ALA A 184 19.12 -16.45 27.77
CA ALA A 184 18.71 -15.13 27.32
C ALA A 184 19.95 -14.28 27.07
N GLU A 185 20.40 -14.22 25.82
CA GLU A 185 21.38 -13.23 25.42
C GLU A 185 20.78 -11.82 25.51
N ASN A 186 21.52 -10.95 26.16
CA ASN A 186 21.24 -9.55 26.37
C ASN A 186 21.05 -8.80 25.05
N THR A 187 19.85 -8.31 24.81
CA THR A 187 19.65 -7.10 24.01
C THR A 187 18.78 -6.14 24.80
N THR A 188 19.45 -5.17 25.42
CA THR A 188 18.83 -3.94 25.93
C THR A 188 18.25 -3.18 24.75
N ASN A 189 16.94 -3.00 24.71
CA ASN A 189 16.30 -1.94 23.95
C ASN A 189 15.12 -1.37 24.71
N GLU A 190 15.21 -0.06 24.86
CA GLU A 190 14.26 0.82 25.49
C GLU A 190 12.86 0.67 24.88
N SER A 191 11.91 0.71 25.76
CA SER A 191 10.49 0.59 25.54
C SER A 191 9.92 1.86 24.88
N ASP A 192 9.48 1.75 23.63
CA ASP A 192 8.40 2.55 23.11
C ASP A 192 7.21 1.63 22.83
N GLU A 193 6.26 1.59 23.74
CA GLU A 193 4.97 0.94 23.53
C GLU A 193 4.18 1.70 22.48
N PRO A 194 3.76 1.06 21.37
CA PRO A 194 2.79 1.67 20.48
C PRO A 194 1.42 1.67 21.19
N LYS A 195 0.88 2.86 21.42
CA LYS A 195 -0.48 3.05 21.92
C LYS A 195 -1.44 2.20 21.08
N ASN A 196 -2.10 1.25 21.75
CA ASN A 196 -3.18 0.45 21.21
C ASN A 196 -4.19 1.33 20.48
N ALA A 197 -4.22 1.28 19.16
CA ALA A 197 -5.37 1.70 18.38
C ALA A 197 -6.49 0.70 18.71
N LYS A 198 -7.42 1.11 19.55
CA LYS A 198 -8.67 0.37 19.77
C LYS A 198 -9.42 0.39 18.45
N PHE A 199 -9.55 -0.75 17.82
CA PHE A 199 -10.57 -0.97 16.82
C PHE A 199 -11.92 -0.92 17.56
N GLU A 200 -12.53 0.25 17.61
CA GLU A 200 -13.93 0.34 17.96
C GLU A 200 -14.72 -0.26 16.79
N SER A 201 -15.54 -1.25 17.10
CA SER A 201 -16.45 -1.86 16.14
C SER A 201 -17.27 -0.77 15.45
N ILE A 202 -17.15 -0.66 14.14
CA ILE A 202 -17.92 0.25 13.31
C ILE A 202 -19.39 -0.11 13.49
N LYS A 203 -20.13 0.73 14.23
CA LYS A 203 -21.59 0.63 14.29
C LYS A 203 -22.12 1.15 12.98
N THR A 204 -22.61 0.25 12.14
CA THR A 204 -23.45 0.59 10.99
C THR A 204 -24.63 1.42 11.47
N THR A 205 -24.62 2.70 11.17
CA THR A 205 -25.79 3.55 11.36
C THR A 205 -26.77 3.20 10.24
N GLN A 206 -27.82 2.47 10.58
CA GLN A 206 -28.97 2.34 9.68
C GLN A 206 -29.66 3.70 9.64
N HIS A 207 -29.70 4.33 8.50
CA HIS A 207 -30.59 5.46 8.23
C HIS A 207 -31.94 4.88 7.81
N GLU A 208 -32.96 5.17 8.63
CA GLU A 208 -34.36 5.08 8.26
C GLU A 208 -34.71 6.12 7.19
#